data_cb6a9ef648ee4008d3e5acfcdc8c3986
#
_entry.id   cb6a9ef648ee4008d3e5acfcdc8c3986
#
_cell.length_a   1.000
_cell.length_b   1.000
_cell.length_c   1.000
_cell.angle_alpha   90.00
_cell.angle_beta   90.00
_cell.angle_gamma   90.00
#
_symmetry.space_group_name_H-M   'P 1'
#
loop_
_entity.id
_entity.type
_entity.pdbx_description
1 polymer ?
#
loop_
_entity_poly.entity_id
_entity_poly.type
_entity_poly.pdbx_seq_one_letter_code
_entity_poly.pdbx_strand_id
1 'polypeptide(L)'
;MPAMILLGSYLLFGTVVNRLQVTGLVLTFLGCIIVAAQGSIGNLLLLTFNIGDLLILLAILFYAGYSLGLKNRPSIPGLAMMGYFSIAALIMSIPLVVIESLVSGFRFPTENGWYIVFYIALIPSFLSQIFFMRGVDLVGPNSAGLYANLVPIFSALMAILILDETIRFYHLTAMLIIFSGIFLFENKKSNLS
;
A
#
# COMPACT_ATOMS: atom_id res chain seq x y z
N MET A 1 5.02 4.43 -1.19
CA MET A 1 3.73 4.85 -1.71
C MET A 1 3.26 6.21 -1.16
N PRO A 2 3.13 6.49 0.16
CA PRO A 2 2.61 7.78 0.66
C PRO A 2 3.36 9.02 0.17
N ALA A 3 4.69 8.94 0.08
CA ALA A 3 5.50 10.05 -0.46
C ALA A 3 5.14 10.42 -1.90
N MET A 4 4.86 9.43 -2.75
CA MET A 4 4.45 9.65 -4.15
C MET A 4 3.06 10.26 -4.23
N ILE A 5 2.14 9.84 -3.35
CA ILE A 5 0.79 10.44 -3.27
C ILE A 5 0.90 11.90 -2.81
N LEU A 6 1.71 12.19 -1.79
CA LEU A 6 1.90 13.54 -1.28
C LEU A 6 2.52 14.47 -2.33
N LEU A 7 3.56 13.99 -3.01
CA LEU A 7 4.20 14.71 -4.11
C LEU A 7 3.22 14.96 -5.27
N GLY A 8 2.50 13.94 -5.70
CA GLY A 8 1.50 14.08 -6.76
C GLY A 8 0.34 14.99 -6.36
N SER A 9 -0.08 14.96 -5.10
CA SER A 9 -1.09 15.86 -4.56
C SER A 9 -0.62 17.33 -4.59
N TYR A 10 0.64 17.59 -4.29
CA TYR A 10 1.23 18.91 -4.44
C TYR A 10 1.29 19.36 -5.91
N LEU A 11 1.76 18.50 -6.81
CA LEU A 11 1.93 18.82 -8.22
C LEU A 11 0.59 18.99 -8.97
N LEU A 12 -0.40 18.13 -8.70
CA LEU A 12 -1.67 18.10 -9.43
C LEU A 12 -2.74 19.00 -8.82
N PHE A 13 -2.74 19.18 -7.51
CA PHE A 13 -3.78 19.92 -6.80
C PHE A 13 -3.26 21.14 -6.05
N GLY A 14 -1.96 21.44 -6.11
CA GLY A 14 -1.36 22.58 -5.40
C GLY A 14 -1.51 22.49 -3.86
N THR A 15 -1.71 21.28 -3.31
CA THR A 15 -1.89 21.12 -1.86
C THR A 15 -0.62 21.50 -1.12
N VAL A 16 -0.71 22.48 -0.22
CA VAL A 16 0.44 22.93 0.57
C VAL A 16 0.78 21.84 1.59
N VAL A 17 2.00 21.32 1.49
CA VAL A 17 2.54 20.33 2.43
C VAL A 17 3.21 21.06 3.59
N ASN A 18 2.77 20.73 4.82
CA ASN A 18 3.33 21.35 6.00
C ASN A 18 4.53 20.54 6.54
N ARG A 19 5.41 21.22 7.28
CA ARG A 19 6.57 20.59 7.94
C ARG A 19 6.18 19.41 8.85
N LEU A 20 5.06 19.50 9.59
CA LEU A 20 4.57 18.39 10.42
C LEU A 20 4.13 17.17 9.59
N GLN A 21 3.56 17.39 8.41
CA GLN A 21 3.21 16.31 7.50
C GLN A 21 4.46 15.62 6.94
N VAL A 22 5.48 16.40 6.60
CA VAL A 22 6.77 15.85 6.15
C VAL A 22 7.42 15.03 7.27
N THR A 23 7.50 15.58 8.50
CA THR A 23 8.07 14.84 9.65
C THR A 23 7.27 13.58 9.96
N GLY A 24 5.94 13.65 9.94
CA GLY A 24 5.08 12.48 10.12
C GLY A 24 5.32 11.40 9.06
N LEU A 25 5.45 11.80 7.78
CA LEU A 25 5.78 10.90 6.69
C LEU A 25 7.16 10.25 6.88
N VAL A 26 8.18 11.03 7.25
CA VAL A 26 9.54 10.50 7.51
C VAL A 26 9.53 9.51 8.66
N LEU A 27 8.84 9.82 9.76
CA LEU A 27 8.72 8.91 10.89
C LEU A 27 8.04 7.59 10.50
N THR A 28 6.91 7.64 9.77
CA THR A 28 6.25 6.41 9.34
C THR A 28 7.14 5.58 8.41
N PHE A 29 7.92 6.23 7.54
CA PHE A 29 8.88 5.56 6.67
C PHE A 29 10.01 4.89 7.46
N LEU A 30 10.58 5.58 8.46
CA LEU A 30 11.60 5.02 9.36
C LEU A 30 11.06 3.80 10.11
N GLY A 31 9.84 3.86 10.62
CA GLY A 31 9.20 2.73 11.27
C GLY A 31 9.04 1.52 10.34
N CYS A 32 8.65 1.74 9.08
CA CYS A 32 8.59 0.67 8.06
C CYS A 32 9.98 0.06 7.79
N ILE A 33 11.03 0.90 7.72
CA ILE A 33 12.42 0.41 7.57
C ILE A 33 12.83 -0.46 8.76
N ILE A 34 12.50 -0.08 9.99
CA ILE A 34 12.82 -0.87 11.19
C ILE A 34 12.17 -2.26 11.13
N VAL A 35 10.91 -2.35 10.68
CA VAL A 35 10.25 -3.64 10.48
C VAL A 35 10.92 -4.44 9.37
N ALA A 36 11.16 -3.84 8.22
CA ALA A 36 11.79 -4.51 7.07
C ALA A 36 13.22 -5.01 7.39
N ALA A 37 13.96 -4.23 8.18
CA ALA A 37 15.29 -4.59 8.65
C ALA A 37 15.30 -5.61 9.81
N GLN A 38 14.12 -5.96 10.35
CA GLN A 38 14.00 -6.78 11.56
C GLN A 38 14.83 -6.25 12.74
N GLY A 39 14.94 -4.92 12.85
CA GLY A 39 15.74 -4.25 13.87
C GLY A 39 17.26 -4.34 13.71
N SER A 40 17.78 -4.86 12.59
CA SER A 40 19.21 -5.02 12.33
C SER A 40 19.66 -4.21 11.11
N ILE A 41 20.61 -3.30 11.30
CA ILE A 41 21.24 -2.55 10.21
C ILE A 41 21.95 -3.49 9.22
N GLY A 42 22.51 -4.61 9.70
CA GLY A 42 23.14 -5.62 8.86
C GLY A 42 22.20 -6.16 7.79
N ASN A 43 20.93 -6.37 8.11
CA ASN A 43 19.94 -6.85 7.15
C ASN A 43 19.68 -5.82 6.03
N LEU A 44 19.74 -4.52 6.33
CA LEU A 44 19.62 -3.47 5.31
C LEU A 44 20.80 -3.44 4.35
N LEU A 45 22.00 -3.72 4.83
CA LEU A 45 23.21 -3.76 4.01
C LEU A 45 23.28 -4.99 3.09
N LEU A 46 22.50 -6.04 3.39
CA LEU A 46 22.38 -7.25 2.58
C LEU A 46 21.31 -7.14 1.48
N LEU A 47 20.56 -6.03 1.43
CA LEU A 47 19.56 -5.82 0.38
C LEU A 47 20.27 -5.66 -0.97
N THR A 48 19.96 -6.56 -1.89
CA THR A 48 20.43 -6.49 -3.28
C THR A 48 19.28 -6.03 -4.16
N PHE A 49 19.51 -4.96 -4.92
CA PHE A 49 18.54 -4.48 -5.90
C PHE A 49 18.44 -5.43 -7.09
N ASN A 50 17.21 -5.71 -7.49
CA ASN A 50 16.93 -6.56 -8.64
C ASN A 50 15.83 -5.93 -9.54
N ILE A 51 15.57 -6.53 -10.69
CA ILE A 51 14.57 -6.04 -11.65
C ILE A 51 13.14 -5.99 -11.04
N GLY A 52 12.85 -6.87 -10.07
CA GLY A 52 11.58 -6.87 -9.35
C GLY A 52 11.36 -5.59 -8.55
N ASP A 53 12.43 -5.02 -7.96
CA ASP A 53 12.33 -3.76 -7.23
C ASP A 53 11.94 -2.59 -8.14
N LEU A 54 12.46 -2.59 -9.38
CA LEU A 54 12.06 -1.60 -10.38
C LEU A 54 10.58 -1.74 -10.77
N LEU A 55 10.11 -2.98 -10.95
CA LEU A 55 8.69 -3.25 -11.23
C LEU A 55 7.79 -2.83 -10.07
N ILE A 56 8.22 -3.04 -8.82
CA ILE A 56 7.50 -2.56 -7.63
C ILE A 56 7.46 -1.03 -7.60
N LEU A 57 8.55 -0.34 -7.91
CA LEU A 57 8.55 1.12 -7.99
C LEU A 57 7.56 1.63 -9.05
N LEU A 58 7.51 0.99 -10.20
CA LEU A 58 6.53 1.32 -11.25
C LEU A 58 5.09 1.07 -10.77
N ALA A 59 4.84 -0.05 -10.10
CA ALA A 59 3.53 -0.35 -9.51
C ALA A 59 3.12 0.70 -8.45
N ILE A 60 4.06 1.16 -7.62
CA ILE A 60 3.83 2.23 -6.64
C ILE A 60 3.44 3.54 -7.32
N LEU A 61 4.05 3.89 -8.45
CA LEU A 61 3.69 5.09 -9.23
C LEU A 61 2.27 5.00 -9.77
N PHE A 62 1.90 3.86 -10.37
CA PHE A 62 0.52 3.63 -10.84
C PHE A 62 -0.49 3.66 -9.70
N TYR A 63 -0.17 3.05 -8.56
CA TYR A 63 -1.06 3.06 -7.40
C TYR A 63 -1.20 4.46 -6.79
N ALA A 64 -0.14 5.26 -6.78
CA ALA A 64 -0.21 6.67 -6.38
C ALA A 64 -1.10 7.47 -7.33
N GLY A 65 -0.95 7.29 -8.65
CA GLY A 65 -1.82 7.90 -9.65
C GLY A 65 -3.28 7.52 -9.49
N TYR A 66 -3.56 6.22 -9.26
CA TYR A 66 -4.89 5.73 -8.92
C TYR A 66 -5.47 6.43 -7.67
N SER A 67 -4.70 6.48 -6.58
CA SER A 67 -5.13 7.10 -5.32
C SER A 67 -5.46 8.59 -5.48
N LEU A 68 -4.67 9.31 -6.29
CA LEU A 68 -4.91 10.72 -6.60
C LEU A 68 -6.14 10.91 -7.50
N GLY A 69 -6.31 10.03 -8.48
CA GLY A 69 -7.47 10.03 -9.37
C GLY A 69 -8.80 9.79 -8.64
N LEU A 70 -8.79 9.05 -7.54
CA LEU A 70 -9.97 8.84 -6.71
C LEU A 70 -10.52 10.13 -6.09
N LYS A 71 -9.67 11.17 -5.89
CA LYS A 71 -10.11 12.46 -5.32
C LYS A 71 -11.18 13.14 -6.17
N ASN A 72 -11.07 13.03 -7.49
CA ASN A 72 -11.95 13.68 -8.46
C ASN A 72 -12.76 12.63 -9.25
N ARG A 73 -13.04 11.49 -8.65
CA ARG A 73 -13.77 10.41 -9.30
C ARG A 73 -15.22 10.82 -9.63
N PRO A 74 -15.81 10.26 -10.68
CA PRO A 74 -17.24 10.42 -10.95
C PRO A 74 -18.09 9.98 -9.75
N SER A 75 -19.26 10.58 -9.59
CA SER A 75 -20.23 10.25 -8.52
C SER A 75 -20.98 8.95 -8.83
N ILE A 76 -20.25 7.85 -9.00
CA ILE A 76 -20.78 6.50 -9.17
C ILE A 76 -20.56 5.67 -7.90
N PRO A 77 -21.43 4.68 -7.62
CA PRO A 77 -21.23 3.80 -6.48
C PRO A 77 -19.88 3.12 -6.53
N GLY A 78 -19.17 3.05 -5.39
CA GLY A 78 -17.84 2.44 -5.31
C GLY A 78 -17.79 1.00 -5.82
N LEU A 79 -18.87 0.24 -5.61
CA LEU A 79 -18.99 -1.13 -6.12
C LEU A 79 -19.04 -1.17 -7.66
N ALA A 80 -19.76 -0.25 -8.31
CA ALA A 80 -19.78 -0.16 -9.77
C ALA A 80 -18.40 0.25 -10.31
N MET A 81 -17.74 1.21 -9.65
CA MET A 81 -16.38 1.62 -10.01
C MET A 81 -15.39 0.46 -9.90
N MET A 82 -15.51 -0.35 -8.84
CA MET A 82 -14.70 -1.55 -8.69
C MET A 82 -14.95 -2.57 -9.81
N GLY A 83 -16.18 -2.70 -10.27
CA GLY A 83 -16.53 -3.52 -11.43
C GLY A 83 -15.78 -3.07 -12.70
N TYR A 84 -15.77 -1.77 -12.99
CA TYR A 84 -15.01 -1.22 -14.13
C TYR A 84 -13.50 -1.48 -14.00
N PHE A 85 -12.93 -1.28 -12.80
CA PHE A 85 -11.51 -1.57 -12.57
C PHE A 85 -11.19 -3.05 -12.73
N SER A 86 -12.06 -3.94 -12.28
CA SER A 86 -11.88 -5.39 -12.43
C SER A 86 -11.92 -5.81 -13.91
N ILE A 87 -12.83 -5.24 -14.72
CA ILE A 87 -12.88 -5.49 -16.15
C ILE A 87 -11.62 -4.95 -16.83
N ALA A 88 -11.19 -3.74 -16.52
CA ALA A 88 -9.98 -3.16 -17.07
C ALA A 88 -8.73 -4.00 -16.70
N ALA A 89 -8.62 -4.44 -15.44
CA ALA A 89 -7.55 -5.31 -15.00
C ALA A 89 -7.55 -6.66 -15.72
N LEU A 90 -8.74 -7.26 -15.93
CA LEU A 90 -8.88 -8.50 -16.71
C LEU A 90 -8.37 -8.32 -18.14
N ILE A 91 -8.81 -7.26 -18.83
CA ILE A 91 -8.38 -6.97 -20.20
C ILE A 91 -6.86 -6.78 -20.25
N MET A 92 -6.29 -6.03 -19.31
CA MET A 92 -4.84 -5.78 -19.24
C MET A 92 -4.02 -7.02 -18.86
N SER A 93 -4.59 -7.97 -18.12
CA SER A 93 -3.90 -9.21 -17.74
C SER A 93 -3.79 -10.22 -18.89
N ILE A 94 -4.72 -10.19 -19.86
CA ILE A 94 -4.72 -11.15 -20.99
C ILE A 94 -3.38 -11.16 -21.74
N PRO A 95 -2.87 -10.02 -22.27
CA PRO A 95 -1.59 -10.03 -22.98
C PRO A 95 -0.42 -10.46 -22.09
N LEU A 96 -0.45 -10.14 -20.79
CA LEU A 96 0.60 -10.56 -19.85
C LEU A 96 0.61 -12.08 -19.67
N VAL A 97 -0.57 -12.70 -19.53
CA VAL A 97 -0.71 -14.17 -19.44
C VAL A 97 -0.23 -14.84 -20.72
N VAL A 98 -0.55 -14.26 -21.89
CA VAL A 98 -0.06 -14.79 -23.18
C VAL A 98 1.47 -14.75 -23.25
N ILE A 99 2.09 -13.61 -22.90
CA ILE A 99 3.55 -13.47 -22.89
C ILE A 99 4.18 -14.46 -21.90
N GLU A 100 3.65 -14.55 -20.67
CA GLU A 100 4.14 -15.48 -19.67
C GLU A 100 4.04 -16.94 -20.11
N SER A 101 2.92 -17.32 -20.75
CA SER A 101 2.71 -18.66 -21.24
C SER A 101 3.70 -19.05 -22.35
N LEU A 102 4.11 -18.10 -23.19
CA LEU A 102 5.11 -18.31 -24.24
C LEU A 102 6.54 -18.43 -23.71
N VAL A 103 6.84 -17.74 -22.58
CA VAL A 103 8.21 -17.70 -22.01
C VAL A 103 8.42 -18.83 -21.00
N SER A 104 7.45 -19.05 -20.09
CA SER A 104 7.59 -19.92 -18.90
C SER A 104 6.72 -21.18 -18.95
N GLY A 105 5.87 -21.30 -19.97
CA GLY A 105 4.83 -22.33 -20.07
C GLY A 105 3.63 -22.04 -19.14
N PHE A 106 2.46 -22.48 -19.55
CA PHE A 106 1.23 -22.28 -18.79
C PHE A 106 1.11 -23.34 -17.68
N ARG A 107 0.86 -22.89 -16.44
CA ARG A 107 0.63 -23.77 -15.30
C ARG A 107 -0.68 -23.44 -14.62
N PHE A 108 -1.58 -24.38 -14.54
CA PHE A 108 -2.80 -24.24 -13.73
C PHE A 108 -2.47 -24.32 -12.24
N PRO A 109 -3.21 -23.60 -11.40
CA PRO A 109 -3.14 -23.77 -9.96
C PRO A 109 -3.51 -25.22 -9.56
N THR A 110 -2.88 -25.72 -8.51
CA THR A 110 -3.28 -26.97 -7.86
C THR A 110 -4.66 -26.79 -7.21
N GLU A 111 -5.31 -27.87 -6.75
CA GLU A 111 -6.59 -27.78 -6.05
C GLU A 111 -6.53 -26.83 -4.85
N ASN A 112 -5.50 -26.96 -4.01
CA ASN A 112 -5.26 -26.02 -2.91
C ASN A 112 -4.91 -24.61 -3.40
N GLY A 113 -4.26 -24.48 -4.54
CA GLY A 113 -3.95 -23.19 -5.16
C GLY A 113 -5.20 -22.40 -5.51
N TRP A 114 -6.30 -23.04 -5.92
CA TRP A 114 -7.56 -22.36 -6.21
C TRP A 114 -8.18 -21.68 -4.99
N TYR A 115 -8.08 -22.29 -3.79
CA TYR A 115 -8.53 -21.63 -2.55
C TYR A 115 -7.75 -20.35 -2.28
N ILE A 116 -6.42 -20.38 -2.51
CA ILE A 116 -5.55 -19.20 -2.35
C ILE A 116 -5.90 -18.14 -3.38
N VAL A 117 -6.10 -18.50 -4.66
CA VAL A 117 -6.52 -17.55 -5.71
C VAL A 117 -7.84 -16.89 -5.35
N PHE A 118 -8.84 -17.66 -4.91
CA PHE A 118 -10.13 -17.12 -4.50
C PHE A 118 -10.00 -16.18 -3.30
N TYR A 119 -9.22 -16.55 -2.28
CA TYR A 119 -8.94 -15.70 -1.13
C TYR A 119 -8.29 -14.37 -1.55
N ILE A 120 -7.25 -14.42 -2.39
CA ILE A 120 -6.53 -13.23 -2.86
C ILE A 120 -7.45 -12.33 -3.70
N ALA A 121 -8.28 -12.92 -4.56
CA ALA A 121 -9.21 -12.16 -5.38
C ALA A 121 -10.27 -11.44 -4.53
N LEU A 122 -10.83 -12.11 -3.52
CA LEU A 122 -11.94 -11.59 -2.72
C LEU A 122 -11.45 -10.59 -1.66
N ILE A 123 -10.48 -10.96 -0.85
CA ILE A 123 -10.10 -10.18 0.35
C ILE A 123 -9.13 -9.04 -0.01
N PRO A 124 -7.86 -9.27 -0.40
CA PRO A 124 -6.94 -8.17 -0.65
C PRO A 124 -7.19 -7.42 -1.97
N SER A 125 -7.77 -8.08 -3.01
CA SER A 125 -7.96 -7.40 -4.29
C SER A 125 -9.31 -6.70 -4.40
N PHE A 126 -10.40 -7.27 -3.90
CA PHE A 126 -11.73 -6.68 -4.03
C PHE A 126 -12.13 -5.88 -2.78
N LEU A 127 -12.22 -6.54 -1.63
CA LEU A 127 -12.73 -5.92 -0.40
C LEU A 127 -11.82 -4.79 0.10
N SER A 128 -10.52 -5.02 0.09
CA SER A 128 -9.52 -4.02 0.49
C SER A 128 -9.59 -2.77 -0.39
N GLN A 129 -9.79 -2.91 -1.70
CA GLN A 129 -9.90 -1.76 -2.60
C GLN A 129 -11.18 -0.95 -2.37
N ILE A 130 -12.30 -1.60 -2.06
CA ILE A 130 -13.54 -0.90 -1.68
C ILE A 130 -13.31 -0.07 -0.41
N PHE A 131 -12.67 -0.65 0.61
CA PHE A 131 -12.33 0.08 1.83
C PHE A 131 -11.34 1.21 1.59
N PHE A 132 -10.34 1.00 0.72
CA PHE A 132 -9.39 2.04 0.36
C PHE A 132 -10.07 3.20 -0.36
N MET A 133 -10.93 2.94 -1.34
CA MET A 133 -11.73 3.98 -2.01
C MET A 133 -12.57 4.77 -1.00
N ARG A 134 -13.23 4.06 -0.08
CA ARG A 134 -14.01 4.71 0.97
C ARG A 134 -13.12 5.53 1.91
N GLY A 135 -11.94 5.04 2.24
CA GLY A 135 -10.94 5.78 3.01
C GLY A 135 -10.53 7.08 2.31
N VAL A 136 -10.26 7.03 1.00
CA VAL A 136 -9.95 8.23 0.21
C VAL A 136 -11.11 9.23 0.21
N ASP A 137 -12.36 8.78 0.12
CA ASP A 137 -13.53 9.66 0.22
C ASP A 137 -13.62 10.38 1.57
N LEU A 138 -13.31 9.68 2.67
CA LEU A 138 -13.46 10.19 4.03
C LEU A 138 -12.31 11.08 4.48
N VAL A 139 -11.08 10.68 4.21
CA VAL A 139 -9.88 11.36 4.74
C VAL A 139 -8.97 11.96 3.66
N GLY A 140 -9.27 11.72 2.40
CA GLY A 140 -8.47 12.15 1.25
C GLY A 140 -7.30 11.22 0.94
N PRO A 141 -6.71 11.33 -0.28
CA PRO A 141 -5.69 10.40 -0.76
C PRO A 141 -4.40 10.43 0.06
N ASN A 142 -3.99 11.59 0.57
CA ASN A 142 -2.75 11.74 1.35
C ASN A 142 -2.81 10.95 2.66
N SER A 143 -3.90 11.12 3.43
CA SER A 143 -4.10 10.40 4.68
C SER A 143 -4.35 8.90 4.44
N ALA A 144 -5.23 8.55 3.49
CA ALA A 144 -5.47 7.15 3.13
C ALA A 144 -4.18 6.44 2.71
N GLY A 145 -3.33 7.12 1.91
CA GLY A 145 -2.01 6.61 1.53
C GLY A 145 -1.07 6.44 2.73
N LEU A 146 -1.08 7.38 3.68
CA LEU A 146 -0.24 7.29 4.88
C LEU A 146 -0.61 6.09 5.76
N TYR A 147 -1.92 5.82 5.92
CA TYR A 147 -2.39 4.65 6.69
C TYR A 147 -1.92 3.32 6.10
N ALA A 148 -1.54 3.25 4.82
CA ALA A 148 -0.92 2.06 4.25
C ALA A 148 0.42 1.69 4.93
N ASN A 149 1.09 2.62 5.60
CA ASN A 149 2.29 2.32 6.42
C ASN A 149 1.98 1.52 7.69
N LEU A 150 0.69 1.29 8.03
CA LEU A 150 0.29 0.34 9.07
C LEU A 150 0.37 -1.12 8.61
N VAL A 151 0.40 -1.39 7.31
CA VAL A 151 0.44 -2.75 6.77
C VAL A 151 1.57 -3.59 7.36
N PRO A 152 2.84 -3.11 7.45
CA PRO A 152 3.91 -3.90 8.08
C PRO A 152 3.63 -4.24 9.55
N ILE A 153 2.96 -3.34 10.29
CA ILE A 153 2.60 -3.61 11.69
C ILE A 153 1.54 -4.71 11.77
N PHE A 154 0.47 -4.61 10.98
CA PHE A 154 -0.57 -5.63 10.97
C PHE A 154 -0.04 -6.97 10.44
N SER A 155 0.86 -6.96 9.44
CA SER A 155 1.51 -8.17 8.96
C SER A 155 2.35 -8.85 10.05
N ALA A 156 3.12 -8.07 10.82
CA ALA A 156 3.89 -8.61 11.95
C ALA A 156 2.99 -9.16 13.06
N LEU A 157 1.89 -8.46 13.39
CA LEU A 157 0.91 -8.97 14.37
C LEU A 157 0.25 -10.27 13.90
N MET A 158 -0.10 -10.37 12.63
CA MET A 158 -0.67 -11.61 12.06
C MET A 158 0.36 -12.75 12.06
N ALA A 159 1.64 -12.46 11.75
CA ALA A 159 2.70 -13.46 11.82
C ALA A 159 2.89 -14.00 13.25
N ILE A 160 2.82 -13.13 14.26
CA ILE A 160 2.87 -13.54 15.66
C ILE A 160 1.68 -14.42 16.04
N LEU A 161 0.46 -14.04 15.61
CA LEU A 161 -0.77 -14.74 16.01
C LEU A 161 -1.00 -16.05 15.25
N ILE A 162 -0.58 -16.13 13.97
CA ILE A 162 -0.88 -17.25 13.08
C ILE A 162 0.31 -18.20 12.93
N LEU A 163 1.54 -17.66 12.94
CA LEU A 163 2.77 -18.41 12.71
C LEU A 163 3.58 -18.64 14.01
N ASP A 164 3.02 -18.25 15.18
CA ASP A 164 3.67 -18.35 16.49
C ASP A 164 5.06 -17.67 16.54
N GLU A 165 5.24 -16.59 15.75
CA GLU A 165 6.46 -15.82 15.80
C GLU A 165 6.61 -15.05 17.12
N THR A 166 7.84 -14.89 17.60
CA THR A 166 8.10 -14.18 18.86
C THR A 166 8.06 -12.67 18.67
N ILE A 167 7.36 -11.98 19.58
CA ILE A 167 7.41 -10.50 19.65
C ILE A 167 8.83 -10.07 19.99
N ARG A 168 9.42 -9.25 19.13
CA ARG A 168 10.74 -8.66 19.33
C ARG A 168 10.63 -7.17 19.62
N PHE A 169 11.61 -6.60 20.29
CA PHE A 169 11.62 -5.19 20.69
C PHE A 169 11.46 -4.23 19.48
N TYR A 170 12.00 -4.59 18.31
CA TYR A 170 11.87 -3.75 17.11
C TYR A 170 10.41 -3.62 16.62
N HIS A 171 9.53 -4.61 16.88
CA HIS A 171 8.12 -4.51 16.53
C HIS A 171 7.45 -3.37 17.33
N LEU A 172 7.72 -3.30 18.64
CA LEU A 172 7.17 -2.27 19.50
C LEU A 172 7.71 -0.87 19.15
N THR A 173 9.01 -0.76 18.93
CA THR A 173 9.64 0.52 18.54
C THR A 173 9.12 1.02 17.20
N ALA A 174 9.01 0.15 16.20
CA ALA A 174 8.46 0.49 14.90
C ALA A 174 7.00 0.94 15.00
N MET A 175 6.18 0.21 15.79
CA MET A 175 4.78 0.56 16.04
C MET A 175 4.66 1.96 16.65
N LEU A 176 5.42 2.28 17.71
CA LEU A 176 5.40 3.59 18.33
C LEU A 176 5.80 4.71 17.37
N ILE A 177 6.84 4.49 16.56
CA ILE A 177 7.32 5.46 15.58
C ILE A 177 6.27 5.69 14.47
N ILE A 178 5.64 4.63 13.94
CA ILE A 178 4.62 4.74 12.90
C ILE A 178 3.38 5.47 13.45
N PHE A 179 2.88 5.11 14.61
CA PHE A 179 1.72 5.80 15.21
C PHE A 179 2.03 7.27 15.53
N SER A 180 3.21 7.57 16.05
CA SER A 180 3.65 8.95 16.27
C SER A 180 3.70 9.74 14.95
N GLY A 181 4.21 9.13 13.89
CA GLY A 181 4.26 9.73 12.57
C GLY A 181 2.86 10.01 11.98
N ILE A 182 1.94 9.06 12.11
CA ILE A 182 0.54 9.24 11.67
C ILE A 182 -0.12 10.36 12.49
N PHE A 183 0.06 10.35 13.81
CA PHE A 183 -0.50 11.39 14.69
C PHE A 183 -0.01 12.80 14.29
N LEU A 184 1.30 12.97 14.05
CA LEU A 184 1.88 14.25 13.63
C LEU A 184 1.35 14.70 12.27
N PHE A 185 1.15 13.76 11.35
CA PHE A 185 0.63 14.07 10.01
C PHE A 185 -0.82 14.55 10.07
N GLU A 186 -1.67 13.92 10.87
CA GLU A 186 -3.10 14.22 10.99
C GLU A 186 -3.40 15.43 11.88
N ASN A 187 -2.58 15.70 12.90
CA ASN A 187 -2.87 16.69 13.95
C ASN A 187 -3.09 18.12 13.42
N LYS A 188 -2.61 18.46 12.22
CA LYS A 188 -2.79 19.79 11.62
C LYS A 188 -3.92 19.90 10.61
N LYS A 189 -4.56 18.79 10.25
CA LYS A 189 -5.77 18.84 9.44
C LYS A 189 -6.93 19.49 10.21
N SER A 190 -6.94 19.28 11.52
CA SER A 190 -7.93 19.81 12.49
C SER A 190 -7.89 21.33 12.67
N ASN A 191 -6.78 21.99 12.35
CA ASN A 191 -6.63 23.45 12.57
C ASN A 191 -6.90 24.30 11.30
N LEU A 192 -7.31 23.68 10.19
CA LEU A 192 -7.59 24.33 8.91
C LEU A 192 -9.04 24.11 8.41
N SER A 193 -9.85 23.41 9.19
CA SER A 193 -11.31 23.27 9.04
C SER A 193 -12.00 24.20 10.05
#